data_a22092259f77e29d8c904cc1d7628eb8
#
_entry.id   a22092259f77e29d8c904cc1d7628eb8
#
_cell.length_a   1.000
_cell.length_b   1.000
_cell.length_c   1.000
_cell.angle_alpha   90.00
_cell.angle_beta   90.00
_cell.angle_gamma   90.00
#
_symmetry.space_group_name_H-M   'P 1'
#
loop_
_entity.id
_entity.type
_entity.pdbx_description
1 polymer ?
#
loop_
_entity_poly.entity_id
_entity_poly.type
_entity_poly.pdbx_seq_one_letter_code
_entity_poly.pdbx_strand_id
1 'polypeptide(L)'
;ADGDYSEAIRLANEVIGSAEFGMEDTYADIFQHGYDSKELLVTRFMKNPPAMDDNVGSLFKMFGGGTYQPSSAYLAVFPEEDPRYEVTFDSLEFTNLNGEKYKRQIWKKHYVSTGDCPMYYMRVAQMYLIKAEAMLRTDSPVKDVVDVLNIVRNRAGATPLKASDYPDRESLMNEIFNENLREIGMENGALYYLAVRM
;
A
#
# COMPACT_ATOMS: atom_id res chain seq x y z
N ALA A 1 -21.11 -11.25 6.41
CA ALA A 1 -21.97 -10.17 5.93
C ALA A 1 -21.91 -10.18 4.42
N ASP A 2 -23.03 -10.38 3.78
CA ASP A 2 -23.15 -10.31 2.33
C ASP A 2 -22.90 -8.84 1.95
N GLY A 3 -21.71 -8.58 1.40
CA GLY A 3 -21.33 -7.25 0.98
C GLY A 3 -22.11 -6.84 -0.26
N ASP A 4 -22.58 -5.60 -0.34
CA ASP A 4 -23.11 -5.03 -1.58
C ASP A 4 -21.93 -4.67 -2.50
N TYR A 5 -21.43 -5.65 -3.23
CA TYR A 5 -20.28 -5.48 -4.12
C TYR A 5 -20.62 -4.61 -5.34
N SER A 6 -21.87 -4.61 -5.78
CA SER A 6 -22.31 -3.74 -6.88
C SER A 6 -22.25 -2.28 -6.45
N GLU A 7 -22.68 -1.98 -5.23
CA GLU A 7 -22.60 -0.64 -4.66
C GLU A 7 -21.13 -0.24 -4.40
N ALA A 8 -20.28 -1.17 -3.96
CA ALA A 8 -18.85 -0.91 -3.80
C ALA A 8 -18.20 -0.53 -5.15
N ILE A 9 -18.53 -1.20 -6.25
CA ILE A 9 -18.06 -0.84 -7.60
C ILE A 9 -18.54 0.56 -7.98
N ARG A 10 -19.82 0.86 -7.73
CA ARG A 10 -20.42 2.16 -8.06
C ARG A 10 -19.70 3.29 -7.33
N LEU A 11 -19.55 3.17 -6.00
CA LEU A 11 -18.88 4.17 -5.17
C LEU A 11 -17.39 4.34 -5.50
N ALA A 12 -16.70 3.23 -5.76
CA ALA A 12 -15.30 3.30 -6.20
C ALA A 12 -15.16 4.06 -7.53
N ASN A 13 -16.08 3.82 -8.48
CA ASN A 13 -16.08 4.54 -9.75
C ASN A 13 -16.37 6.04 -9.59
N GLU A 14 -17.22 6.44 -8.65
CA GLU A 14 -17.48 7.85 -8.36
C GLU A 14 -16.21 8.57 -7.88
N VAL A 15 -15.47 7.95 -6.95
CA VAL A 15 -14.21 8.52 -6.46
C VAL A 15 -13.15 8.55 -7.57
N ILE A 16 -12.99 7.45 -8.31
CA ILE A 16 -12.03 7.35 -9.43
C ILE A 16 -12.33 8.38 -10.52
N GLY A 17 -13.60 8.66 -10.78
CA GLY A 17 -14.05 9.64 -11.77
C GLY A 17 -14.07 11.10 -11.28
N SER A 18 -13.72 11.36 -10.02
CA SER A 18 -13.68 12.71 -9.47
C SER A 18 -12.55 13.51 -10.10
N ALA A 19 -12.82 14.80 -10.36
CA ALA A 19 -11.79 15.72 -10.82
C ALA A 19 -10.87 16.23 -9.70
N GLU A 20 -11.24 15.99 -8.44
CA GLU A 20 -10.51 16.48 -7.27
C GLU A 20 -9.35 15.56 -6.88
N PHE A 21 -9.45 14.26 -7.20
CA PHE A 21 -8.49 13.24 -6.80
C PHE A 21 -7.99 12.48 -8.02
N GLY A 22 -6.82 11.86 -7.91
CA GLY A 22 -6.25 11.07 -8.98
C GLY A 22 -5.06 10.25 -8.52
N MET A 23 -4.62 9.32 -9.36
CA MET A 23 -3.37 8.61 -9.10
C MET A 23 -2.18 9.55 -9.26
N GLU A 24 -1.17 9.41 -8.41
CA GLU A 24 0.14 10.04 -8.64
C GLU A 24 0.82 9.42 -9.87
N ASP A 25 1.80 10.12 -10.41
CA ASP A 25 2.50 9.65 -11.60
C ASP A 25 3.41 8.44 -11.29
N THR A 26 4.02 8.43 -10.09
CA THR A 26 4.76 7.28 -9.57
C THR A 26 4.33 6.92 -8.15
N TYR A 27 4.68 5.70 -7.72
CA TYR A 27 4.42 5.28 -6.34
C TYR A 27 5.20 6.11 -5.31
N ALA A 28 6.39 6.59 -5.64
CA ALA A 28 7.23 7.40 -4.77
C ALA A 28 6.63 8.80 -4.54
N ASP A 29 5.97 9.37 -5.54
CA ASP A 29 5.41 10.72 -5.46
C ASP A 29 4.35 10.85 -4.36
N ILE A 30 3.63 9.77 -4.04
CA ILE A 30 2.64 9.75 -2.95
C ILE A 30 3.30 10.20 -1.63
N PHE A 31 4.48 9.69 -1.34
CA PHE A 31 5.18 9.92 -0.09
C PHE A 31 6.04 11.20 -0.14
N GLN A 32 6.50 11.59 -1.33
CA GLN A 32 7.23 12.84 -1.53
C GLN A 32 6.32 14.06 -1.45
N HIS A 33 5.13 13.99 -2.03
CA HIS A 33 4.15 15.07 -1.95
C HIS A 33 3.46 15.12 -0.58
N GLY A 34 3.40 13.99 0.14
CA GLY A 34 2.85 13.96 1.49
C GLY A 34 1.41 14.46 1.55
N TYR A 35 1.17 15.56 2.28
CA TYR A 35 -0.17 16.16 2.41
C TYR A 35 -0.71 16.74 1.09
N ASP A 36 0.13 17.09 0.15
CA ASP A 36 -0.25 17.66 -1.14
C ASP A 36 -0.50 16.59 -2.21
N SER A 37 -0.39 15.30 -1.86
CA SER A 37 -0.65 14.23 -2.80
C SER A 37 -2.10 14.22 -3.27
N LYS A 38 -2.30 14.28 -4.59
CA LYS A 38 -3.61 14.18 -5.25
C LYS A 38 -4.29 12.81 -5.06
N GLU A 39 -3.53 11.82 -4.61
CA GLU A 39 -4.03 10.46 -4.35
C GLU A 39 -4.67 10.33 -2.95
N LEU A 40 -4.43 11.27 -2.05
CA LEU A 40 -4.81 11.19 -0.66
C LEU A 40 -6.29 11.57 -0.47
N LEU A 41 -7.16 10.59 -0.19
CA LEU A 41 -8.60 10.81 0.02
C LEU A 41 -8.92 11.17 1.47
N VAL A 42 -8.30 10.46 2.42
CA VAL A 42 -8.50 10.66 3.85
C VAL A 42 -7.17 10.61 4.56
N THR A 43 -6.87 11.66 5.28
CA THR A 43 -5.67 11.74 6.12
C THR A 43 -5.97 12.39 7.47
N ARG A 44 -5.14 12.07 8.45
CA ARG A 44 -5.03 12.86 9.67
C ARG A 44 -3.81 13.76 9.55
N PHE A 45 -4.01 15.05 9.81
CA PHE A 45 -2.91 15.99 9.91
C PHE A 45 -2.11 15.68 11.18
N MET A 46 -0.85 15.35 10.99
CA MET A 46 0.09 14.94 12.04
C MET A 46 1.31 15.87 11.96
N LYS A 47 1.13 17.09 12.43
CA LYS A 47 2.29 17.97 12.62
C LYS A 47 2.89 17.66 13.99
N ASN A 48 4.16 17.38 14.00
CA ASN A 48 4.91 17.23 15.25
C ASN A 48 5.31 18.62 15.75
N PRO A 49 4.56 19.27 16.66
CA PRO A 49 5.02 20.54 17.22
C PRO A 49 6.30 20.28 18.01
N PRO A 50 7.24 21.25 18.04
CA PRO A 50 8.54 21.09 18.70
C PRO A 50 8.47 20.69 20.17
N ALA A 51 7.30 20.85 20.82
CA ALA A 51 7.07 20.52 22.22
C ALA A 51 6.37 19.16 22.45
N MET A 52 5.95 18.45 21.39
CA MET A 52 5.35 17.11 21.51
C MET A 52 6.36 16.09 20.99
N ASP A 53 7.24 15.68 21.86
CA ASP A 53 8.23 14.62 21.61
C ASP A 53 7.56 13.24 21.45
N ASP A 54 6.24 13.25 21.49
CA ASP A 54 5.47 12.06 21.64
C ASP A 54 4.66 11.77 20.42
N ASN A 55 4.63 10.76 19.87
CA ASN A 55 3.55 10.08 19.27
C ASN A 55 3.78 9.53 17.87
N VAL A 56 3.43 10.19 16.84
CA VAL A 56 3.38 9.54 15.54
C VAL A 56 4.74 9.61 14.86
N GLY A 57 5.46 10.70 15.05
CA GLY A 57 6.85 10.82 14.64
C GLY A 57 7.73 9.76 15.29
N SER A 58 7.46 9.43 16.57
CA SER A 58 8.12 8.33 17.27
C SER A 58 7.79 6.98 16.66
N LEU A 59 6.54 6.74 16.28
CA LEU A 59 6.14 5.48 15.64
C LEU A 59 6.86 5.30 14.29
N PHE A 60 6.87 6.32 13.45
CA PHE A 60 7.59 6.26 12.17
C PHE A 60 9.11 6.16 12.35
N LYS A 61 9.68 6.82 13.37
CA LYS A 61 11.08 6.63 13.76
C LYS A 61 11.37 5.19 14.20
N MET A 62 10.44 4.53 14.89
CA MET A 62 10.57 3.11 15.27
C MET A 62 10.59 2.20 14.05
N PHE A 63 9.81 2.46 13.01
CA PHE A 63 9.85 1.72 11.76
C PHE A 63 11.16 1.97 11.00
N GLY A 64 11.50 3.22 10.75
CA GLY A 64 12.76 3.59 10.09
C GLY A 64 14.01 3.31 10.92
N GLY A 65 13.90 3.28 12.25
CA GLY A 65 14.99 2.93 13.16
C GLY A 65 15.18 1.43 13.38
N GLY A 66 14.38 0.56 12.70
CA GLY A 66 14.53 -0.89 12.77
C GLY A 66 14.03 -1.55 14.07
N THR A 67 13.25 -0.85 14.89
CA THR A 67 12.57 -1.44 16.05
C THR A 67 11.52 -2.44 15.60
N TYR A 68 10.74 -2.07 14.57
CA TYR A 68 9.82 -2.97 13.88
C TYR A 68 10.38 -3.31 12.50
N GLN A 69 10.40 -4.58 12.17
CA GLN A 69 10.93 -5.08 10.91
C GLN A 69 9.83 -5.75 10.09
N PRO A 70 9.89 -5.66 8.75
CA PRO A 70 9.03 -6.48 7.91
C PRO A 70 9.37 -7.96 8.10
N SER A 71 8.35 -8.81 8.14
CA SER A 71 8.58 -10.27 8.16
C SER A 71 9.11 -10.76 6.81
N SER A 72 9.83 -11.87 6.81
CA SER A 72 10.28 -12.50 5.56
C SER A 72 9.13 -12.85 4.62
N ALA A 73 7.98 -13.27 5.18
CA ALA A 73 6.78 -13.55 4.41
C ALA A 73 6.22 -12.30 3.72
N TYR A 74 6.27 -11.13 4.38
CA TYR A 74 5.86 -9.89 3.76
C TYR A 74 6.84 -9.44 2.65
N LEU A 75 8.14 -9.56 2.89
CA LEU A 75 9.15 -9.23 1.89
C LEU A 75 9.00 -10.11 0.63
N ALA A 76 8.66 -11.38 0.81
CA ALA A 76 8.47 -12.33 -0.29
C ALA A 76 7.24 -12.04 -1.19
N VAL A 77 6.34 -11.13 -0.77
CA VAL A 77 5.19 -10.72 -1.61
C VAL A 77 5.64 -9.86 -2.78
N PHE A 78 6.81 -9.19 -2.68
CA PHE A 78 7.32 -8.33 -3.72
C PHE A 78 8.15 -9.14 -4.72
N PRO A 79 7.79 -9.17 -6.02
CA PRO A 79 8.70 -9.65 -7.06
C PRO A 79 10.00 -8.84 -7.07
N GLU A 80 11.09 -9.46 -7.53
CA GLU A 80 12.42 -8.85 -7.52
C GLU A 80 12.47 -7.51 -8.29
N GLU A 81 11.67 -7.39 -9.35
CA GLU A 81 11.64 -6.19 -10.20
C GLU A 81 10.54 -5.20 -9.81
N ASP A 82 9.80 -5.38 -8.70
CA ASP A 82 8.75 -4.45 -8.31
C ASP A 82 9.37 -3.17 -7.69
N PRO A 83 9.25 -2.00 -8.37
CA PRO A 83 9.91 -0.77 -7.92
C PRO A 83 9.42 -0.28 -6.56
N ARG A 84 8.24 -0.73 -6.12
CA ARG A 84 7.69 -0.39 -4.80
C ARG A 84 8.53 -0.94 -3.66
N TYR A 85 9.32 -1.99 -3.90
CA TYR A 85 10.22 -2.54 -2.90
C TYR A 85 11.19 -1.48 -2.37
N GLU A 86 11.87 -0.78 -3.27
CA GLU A 86 12.86 0.25 -2.91
C GLU A 86 12.25 1.50 -2.28
N VAL A 87 10.98 1.80 -2.58
CA VAL A 87 10.23 2.88 -1.94
C VAL A 87 9.77 2.48 -0.54
N THR A 88 9.42 1.22 -0.36
CA THR A 88 8.82 0.70 0.89
C THR A 88 9.89 0.33 1.92
N PHE A 89 11.03 -0.19 1.48
CA PHE A 89 12.06 -0.75 2.36
C PHE A 89 13.43 -0.11 2.14
N ASP A 90 14.24 -0.21 3.18
CA ASP A 90 15.66 0.09 3.17
C ASP A 90 16.37 -0.91 4.10
N SER A 91 17.68 -0.83 4.19
CA SER A 91 18.46 -1.63 5.14
C SER A 91 19.39 -0.75 5.96
N LEU A 92 19.40 -0.95 7.27
CA LEU A 92 20.33 -0.30 8.18
C LEU A 92 21.33 -1.30 8.76
N GLU A 93 22.58 -0.85 8.93
CA GLU A 93 23.61 -1.59 9.65
C GLU A 93 23.48 -1.32 11.15
N PHE A 94 23.46 -2.39 11.91
CA PHE A 94 23.45 -2.35 13.38
C PHE A 94 24.69 -3.08 13.91
N THR A 95 25.09 -2.71 15.12
CA THR A 95 26.16 -3.41 15.84
C THR A 95 25.57 -3.98 17.12
N ASN A 96 25.74 -5.27 17.35
CA ASN A 96 25.28 -5.92 18.57
C ASN A 96 26.23 -5.63 19.76
N LEU A 97 25.88 -6.10 20.94
CA LEU A 97 26.67 -5.90 22.16
C LEU A 97 28.07 -6.53 22.10
N ASN A 98 28.27 -7.51 21.21
CA ASN A 98 29.56 -8.18 21.00
C ASN A 98 30.44 -7.45 19.95
N GLY A 99 29.95 -6.34 19.36
CA GLY A 99 30.65 -5.61 18.32
C GLY A 99 30.46 -6.17 16.91
N GLU A 100 29.60 -7.15 16.73
CA GLU A 100 29.32 -7.75 15.41
C GLU A 100 28.33 -6.90 14.62
N LYS A 101 28.65 -6.64 13.36
CA LYS A 101 27.82 -5.89 12.44
C LYS A 101 26.83 -6.79 11.73
N TYR A 102 25.59 -6.33 11.60
CA TYR A 102 24.54 -7.02 10.85
C TYR A 102 23.57 -6.00 10.23
N LYS A 103 22.90 -6.40 9.16
CA LYS A 103 21.90 -5.57 8.47
C LYS A 103 20.49 -6.00 8.85
N ARG A 104 19.60 -5.04 8.99
CA ARG A 104 18.16 -5.25 9.15
C ARG A 104 17.41 -4.51 8.08
N GLN A 105 16.39 -5.15 7.55
CA GLN A 105 15.39 -4.48 6.73
C GLN A 105 14.53 -3.56 7.61
N ILE A 106 14.30 -2.36 7.13
CA ILE A 106 13.48 -1.34 7.79
C ILE A 106 12.39 -0.85 6.86
N TRP A 107 11.36 -0.26 7.44
CA TRP A 107 10.32 0.44 6.71
C TRP A 107 10.77 1.86 6.36
N LYS A 108 10.67 2.24 5.10
CA LYS A 108 11.12 3.53 4.60
C LYS A 108 9.97 4.45 4.19
N LYS A 109 8.93 3.92 3.55
CA LYS A 109 7.90 4.73 2.86
C LYS A 109 7.19 5.77 3.73
N HIS A 110 7.11 5.56 5.04
CA HIS A 110 6.51 6.51 5.98
C HIS A 110 7.54 7.21 6.86
N TYR A 111 8.82 6.97 6.60
CA TYR A 111 9.87 7.54 7.43
C TYR A 111 10.18 8.96 6.99
N VAL A 112 9.82 9.91 7.86
CA VAL A 112 10.26 11.31 7.76
C VAL A 112 10.99 11.66 9.04
N SER A 113 12.21 12.13 8.93
CA SER A 113 13.08 12.42 10.09
C SER A 113 12.47 13.43 11.07
N THR A 114 11.64 14.35 10.57
CA THR A 114 10.88 15.32 11.37
C THR A 114 9.66 14.72 12.05
N GLY A 115 9.16 13.57 11.56
CA GLY A 115 7.90 12.99 11.97
C GLY A 115 6.66 13.70 11.40
N ASP A 116 6.85 14.67 10.51
CA ASP A 116 5.77 15.44 9.88
C ASP A 116 5.38 14.78 8.56
N CYS A 117 4.52 13.79 8.62
CA CYS A 117 4.00 13.09 7.45
C CYS A 117 2.52 12.79 7.63
N PRO A 118 1.74 12.67 6.52
CA PRO A 118 0.35 12.29 6.62
C PRO A 118 0.18 10.88 7.14
N MET A 119 -0.91 10.66 7.83
CA MET A 119 -1.38 9.33 8.12
C MET A 119 -2.28 8.89 6.96
N TYR A 120 -1.80 7.95 6.16
CA TYR A 120 -2.48 7.47 4.95
C TYR A 120 -3.65 6.56 5.33
N TYR A 121 -4.86 7.13 5.52
CA TYR A 121 -6.05 6.34 5.85
C TYR A 121 -6.73 5.77 4.62
N MET A 122 -6.77 6.53 3.55
CA MET A 122 -7.41 6.10 2.30
C MET A 122 -6.80 6.85 1.12
N ARG A 123 -6.49 6.09 0.07
CA ARG A 123 -5.92 6.61 -1.18
C ARG A 123 -6.71 6.14 -2.40
N VAL A 124 -6.60 6.87 -3.50
CA VAL A 124 -7.27 6.52 -4.77
C VAL A 124 -6.92 5.10 -5.23
N ALA A 125 -5.67 4.65 -5.05
CA ALA A 125 -5.29 3.28 -5.37
C ALA A 125 -6.15 2.22 -4.67
N GLN A 126 -6.58 2.48 -3.42
CA GLN A 126 -7.50 1.57 -2.71
C GLN A 126 -8.85 1.43 -3.40
N MET A 127 -9.33 2.48 -4.08
CA MET A 127 -10.59 2.41 -4.83
C MET A 127 -10.48 1.43 -6.00
N TYR A 128 -9.35 1.40 -6.69
CA TYR A 128 -9.08 0.40 -7.73
C TYR A 128 -9.00 -1.02 -7.16
N LEU A 129 -8.34 -1.19 -6.02
CA LEU A 129 -8.22 -2.51 -5.38
C LEU A 129 -9.56 -3.02 -4.82
N ILE A 130 -10.37 -2.15 -4.21
CA ILE A 130 -11.74 -2.47 -3.77
C ILE A 130 -12.62 -2.82 -4.97
N LYS A 131 -12.51 -2.04 -6.06
CA LYS A 131 -13.23 -2.32 -7.31
C LYS A 131 -12.85 -3.68 -7.88
N ALA A 132 -11.55 -4.02 -7.94
CA ALA A 132 -11.08 -5.30 -8.44
C ALA A 132 -11.62 -6.48 -7.60
N GLU A 133 -11.57 -6.38 -6.27
CA GLU A 133 -12.17 -7.39 -5.37
C GLU A 133 -13.67 -7.54 -5.60
N ALA A 134 -14.40 -6.42 -5.63
CA ALA A 134 -15.85 -6.43 -5.82
C ALA A 134 -16.25 -7.00 -7.19
N MET A 135 -15.53 -6.64 -8.27
CA MET A 135 -15.74 -7.21 -9.60
C MET A 135 -15.51 -8.72 -9.61
N LEU A 136 -14.45 -9.20 -8.95
CA LEU A 136 -14.20 -10.63 -8.86
C LEU A 136 -15.33 -11.34 -8.08
N ARG A 137 -15.84 -10.74 -7.02
CA ARG A 137 -16.94 -11.30 -6.21
C ARG A 137 -18.32 -11.24 -6.91
N THR A 138 -18.48 -10.41 -7.93
CA THR A 138 -19.71 -10.31 -8.77
C THR A 138 -19.58 -10.99 -10.13
N ASP A 139 -18.68 -11.95 -10.23
CA ASP A 139 -18.48 -12.78 -11.41
C ASP A 139 -18.09 -12.03 -12.69
N SER A 140 -17.46 -10.86 -12.55
CA SER A 140 -16.86 -10.16 -13.69
C SER A 140 -15.80 -11.02 -14.39
N PRO A 141 -15.58 -10.85 -15.69
CA PRO A 141 -14.53 -11.56 -16.41
C PRO A 141 -13.14 -11.33 -15.79
N VAL A 142 -12.34 -12.39 -15.67
CA VAL A 142 -10.97 -12.33 -15.11
C VAL A 142 -10.14 -11.23 -15.78
N LYS A 143 -10.28 -11.10 -17.11
CA LYS A 143 -9.56 -10.06 -17.86
C LYS A 143 -9.89 -8.66 -17.35
N ASP A 144 -11.14 -8.36 -17.10
CA ASP A 144 -11.56 -7.00 -16.69
C ASP A 144 -11.05 -6.68 -15.28
N VAL A 145 -11.01 -7.67 -14.39
CA VAL A 145 -10.42 -7.52 -13.05
C VAL A 145 -8.91 -7.28 -13.14
N VAL A 146 -8.22 -8.04 -13.98
CA VAL A 146 -6.78 -7.88 -14.23
C VAL A 146 -6.47 -6.50 -14.83
N ASP A 147 -7.31 -6.02 -15.75
CA ASP A 147 -7.13 -4.68 -16.33
C ASP A 147 -7.21 -3.58 -15.25
N VAL A 148 -8.11 -3.71 -14.28
CA VAL A 148 -8.21 -2.79 -13.14
C VAL A 148 -6.97 -2.84 -12.23
N LEU A 149 -6.46 -4.03 -11.91
CA LEU A 149 -5.23 -4.19 -11.14
C LEU A 149 -4.03 -3.58 -11.87
N ASN A 150 -3.98 -3.74 -13.18
CA ASN A 150 -2.89 -3.20 -13.99
C ASN A 150 -2.84 -1.67 -14.02
N ILE A 151 -3.92 -0.96 -13.71
CA ILE A 151 -3.87 0.49 -13.53
C ILE A 151 -2.94 0.85 -12.37
N VAL A 152 -3.09 0.17 -11.22
CA VAL A 152 -2.24 0.38 -10.04
C VAL A 152 -0.80 -0.05 -10.32
N ARG A 153 -0.61 -1.20 -10.96
CA ARG A 153 0.71 -1.75 -11.28
C ARG A 153 1.48 -0.89 -12.28
N ASN A 154 0.81 -0.42 -13.34
CA ASN A 154 1.44 0.45 -14.34
C ASN A 154 1.90 1.76 -13.71
N ARG A 155 1.09 2.38 -12.83
CA ARG A 155 1.49 3.56 -12.09
C ARG A 155 2.73 3.30 -11.22
N ALA A 156 2.79 2.13 -10.60
CA ALA A 156 3.93 1.73 -9.78
C ALA A 156 5.19 1.34 -10.61
N GLY A 157 5.07 1.22 -11.93
CA GLY A 157 6.13 0.70 -12.80
C GLY A 157 6.37 -0.80 -12.68
N ALA A 158 5.42 -1.52 -12.04
CA ALA A 158 5.49 -2.97 -11.87
C ALA A 158 5.02 -3.71 -13.14
N THR A 159 5.57 -4.91 -13.37
CA THR A 159 5.20 -5.74 -14.51
C THR A 159 3.70 -6.02 -14.53
N PRO A 160 2.98 -5.72 -15.64
CA PRO A 160 1.55 -5.98 -15.74
C PRO A 160 1.21 -7.47 -15.61
N LEU A 161 0.09 -7.77 -14.97
CA LEU A 161 -0.48 -9.11 -14.87
C LEU A 161 -1.09 -9.54 -16.20
N LYS A 162 -1.12 -10.84 -16.46
CA LYS A 162 -1.81 -11.44 -17.60
C LYS A 162 -2.97 -12.29 -17.08
N ALA A 163 -4.15 -12.11 -17.67
CA ALA A 163 -5.33 -12.88 -17.28
C ALA A 163 -5.15 -14.40 -17.44
N SER A 164 -4.28 -14.83 -18.38
CA SER A 164 -3.93 -16.23 -18.59
C SER A 164 -3.21 -16.90 -17.41
N ASP A 165 -2.62 -16.11 -16.52
CA ASP A 165 -1.83 -16.62 -15.40
C ASP A 165 -2.73 -17.01 -14.21
N TYR A 166 -4.02 -16.69 -14.29
CA TYR A 166 -5.02 -16.95 -13.25
C TYR A 166 -6.09 -17.93 -13.75
N PRO A 167 -5.86 -19.25 -13.59
CA PRO A 167 -6.76 -20.28 -14.11
C PRO A 167 -8.11 -20.34 -13.39
N ASP A 168 -8.16 -19.81 -12.19
CA ASP A 168 -9.36 -19.78 -11.35
C ASP A 168 -9.47 -18.49 -10.54
N ARG A 169 -10.63 -18.31 -9.92
CA ARG A 169 -10.95 -17.09 -9.16
C ARG A 169 -10.18 -17.00 -7.85
N GLU A 170 -9.82 -18.12 -7.26
CA GLU A 170 -9.08 -18.17 -6.01
C GLU A 170 -7.66 -17.65 -6.21
N SER A 171 -6.99 -18.08 -7.28
CA SER A 171 -5.65 -17.60 -7.65
C SER A 171 -5.64 -16.08 -7.90
N LEU A 172 -6.66 -15.54 -8.57
CA LEU A 172 -6.78 -14.11 -8.78
C LEU A 172 -7.13 -13.35 -7.48
N MET A 173 -7.94 -13.94 -6.59
CA MET A 173 -8.23 -13.34 -5.29
C MET A 173 -6.97 -13.25 -4.43
N ASN A 174 -6.13 -14.28 -4.45
CA ASN A 174 -4.84 -14.25 -3.78
C ASN A 174 -3.91 -13.17 -4.35
N GLU A 175 -3.94 -12.96 -5.68
CA GLU A 175 -3.19 -11.86 -6.30
C GLU A 175 -3.73 -10.48 -5.91
N ILE A 176 -5.05 -10.30 -5.82
CA ILE A 176 -5.66 -9.08 -5.29
C ILE A 176 -5.16 -8.81 -3.87
N PHE A 177 -5.09 -9.84 -3.02
CA PHE A 177 -4.54 -9.72 -1.68
C PHE A 177 -3.07 -9.30 -1.68
N ASN A 178 -2.26 -9.94 -2.50
CA ASN A 178 -0.85 -9.61 -2.65
C ASN A 178 -0.64 -8.19 -3.19
N GLU A 179 -1.48 -7.76 -4.13
CA GLU A 179 -1.41 -6.39 -4.66
C GLU A 179 -1.77 -5.35 -3.60
N ASN A 180 -2.76 -5.63 -2.74
CA ASN A 180 -3.05 -4.80 -1.57
C ASN A 180 -1.84 -4.74 -0.62
N LEU A 181 -1.17 -5.88 -0.35
CA LEU A 181 0.03 -5.90 0.49
C LEU A 181 1.13 -5.00 -0.07
N ARG A 182 1.38 -5.05 -1.38
CA ARG A 182 2.42 -4.24 -2.05
C ARG A 182 2.05 -2.75 -2.05
N GLU A 183 0.80 -2.44 -2.34
CA GLU A 183 0.34 -1.07 -2.54
C GLU A 183 0.09 -0.33 -1.23
N ILE A 184 -0.71 -0.92 -0.33
CA ILE A 184 -1.20 -0.27 0.89
C ILE A 184 -0.67 -0.91 2.18
N GLY A 185 0.32 -1.76 2.07
CA GLY A 185 0.94 -2.38 3.24
C GLY A 185 1.44 -1.34 4.23
N MET A 186 1.18 -1.55 5.51
CA MET A 186 1.49 -0.64 6.63
C MET A 186 0.70 0.67 6.63
N GLU A 187 -0.36 0.78 5.85
CA GLU A 187 -1.28 1.91 5.91
C GLU A 187 -2.56 1.52 6.66
N ASN A 188 -3.01 2.32 7.59
CA ASN A 188 -4.28 2.36 8.33
C ASN A 188 -4.96 1.04 8.79
N GLY A 189 -4.34 -0.09 8.66
CA GLY A 189 -4.93 -1.40 9.01
C GLY A 189 -5.93 -1.96 7.99
N ALA A 190 -6.02 -1.38 6.78
CA ALA A 190 -6.93 -1.87 5.71
C ALA A 190 -6.70 -3.34 5.39
N LEU A 191 -5.46 -3.80 5.47
CA LEU A 191 -5.09 -5.21 5.26
C LEU A 191 -5.73 -6.18 6.27
N TYR A 192 -5.92 -5.74 7.52
CA TYR A 192 -6.62 -6.56 8.52
C TYR A 192 -8.05 -6.85 8.07
N TYR A 193 -8.77 -5.82 7.67
CA TYR A 193 -10.15 -5.98 7.20
C TYR A 193 -10.24 -6.79 5.90
N LEU A 194 -9.27 -6.66 5.03
CA LEU A 194 -9.19 -7.49 3.82
C LEU A 194 -8.96 -8.95 4.19
N ALA A 195 -7.99 -9.26 5.05
CA ALA A 195 -7.69 -10.62 5.47
C ALA A 195 -8.86 -11.32 6.19
N VAL A 196 -9.69 -10.55 6.92
CA VAL A 196 -10.89 -11.11 7.57
C VAL A 196 -12.01 -11.45 6.56
N ARG A 197 -12.01 -10.79 5.39
CA ARG A 197 -13.01 -11.05 4.32
C ARG A 197 -12.61 -12.17 3.36
N MET A 198 -11.31 -12.47 3.27
CA MET A 198 -10.76 -13.51 2.38
C MET A 198 -10.95 -14.92 2.96
#